data_aa3d23b4742ab895db9cd1940270853f
#
_entry.id   aa3d23b4742ab895db9cd1940270853f
#
_cell.length_a   1.000
_cell.length_b   1.000
_cell.length_c   1.000
_cell.angle_alpha   90.00
_cell.angle_beta   90.00
_cell.angle_gamma   90.00
#
_symmetry.space_group_name_H-M   'P 1'
#
loop_
_entity.id
_entity.type
_entity.pdbx_description
1 polymer ?
#
loop_
_entity_poly.entity_id
_entity_poly.type
_entity_poly.pdbx_seq_one_letter_code
_entity_poly.pdbx_strand_id
1 'polypeptide(L)'
;MNPPRPVRSSRTRSAIAAVVMLVGVGLTVAGDAPAAFAAVQPPGLSHFLCYDASTPAGAPGFPNVPARVRIKNQFAAAAFAATVDPVPNLHCNPAKKIVQTATGGTKTYPMIHPKSHLLCFPITAGTQPTHTVTVSNQFGSANLVVGQPQSLCLPTWKNLTAPPPTVQPPGLDHFTCYPVDYAPGTPSTFQPPAGVRVQDQFSSPGPVAVQVLQPRALCVPSTKIVGTKKYPPAKPRAHLLCFDVTATPFPSSVLDQNQFGSSPVNVTGTRFLCLPSFKTIIPTPSG
;
A
#
# COMPACT_ATOMS: atom_id res chain seq x y z
N MET A 1 -34.06 79.20 17.07
CA MET A 1 -34.55 78.78 18.36
C MET A 1 -36.03 78.52 18.25
N ASN A 2 -36.46 77.28 18.20
CA ASN A 2 -37.85 76.88 18.37
C ASN A 2 -37.89 75.40 18.77
N PRO A 3 -38.71 75.03 19.76
CA PRO A 3 -38.70 73.70 20.32
C PRO A 3 -39.62 72.74 19.55
N PRO A 4 -39.44 71.44 19.66
CA PRO A 4 -40.24 70.46 18.95
C PRO A 4 -41.54 70.12 19.67
N ARG A 5 -42.54 69.74 18.86
CA ARG A 5 -43.90 69.31 19.32
C ARG A 5 -43.97 67.79 19.43
N PRO A 6 -44.88 67.30 20.28
CA PRO A 6 -44.95 65.85 20.60
C PRO A 6 -45.78 65.06 19.59
N VAL A 7 -45.38 63.77 19.38
CA VAL A 7 -46.05 62.79 18.52
C VAL A 7 -47.04 61.97 19.35
N ARG A 8 -48.27 61.85 18.84
CA ARG A 8 -49.38 61.07 19.38
C ARG A 8 -49.13 59.55 19.34
N SER A 9 -49.45 58.91 20.45
CA SER A 9 -49.62 57.47 20.59
C SER A 9 -50.88 56.97 19.89
N SER A 10 -50.78 55.97 19.03
CA SER A 10 -51.93 55.18 18.57
C SER A 10 -51.83 53.79 19.12
N ARG A 11 -52.78 53.42 19.97
CA ARG A 11 -52.97 52.05 20.47
C ARG A 11 -53.55 51.20 19.35
N THR A 12 -52.89 50.11 18.97
CA THR A 12 -53.45 49.06 18.12
C THR A 12 -53.58 47.78 18.92
N ARG A 13 -54.74 47.18 18.81
CA ARG A 13 -55.23 46.03 19.57
C ARG A 13 -54.47 44.74 19.25
N SER A 14 -54.15 43.98 20.30
CA SER A 14 -53.61 42.62 20.25
C SER A 14 -54.63 41.65 19.69
N ALA A 15 -54.29 40.95 18.64
CA ALA A 15 -54.93 39.70 18.24
C ALA A 15 -54.01 38.53 18.68
N ILE A 16 -54.54 37.73 19.58
CA ILE A 16 -53.88 36.50 20.06
C ILE A 16 -54.12 35.42 19.01
N ALA A 17 -53.11 35.08 18.27
CA ALA A 17 -53.10 33.89 17.43
C ALA A 17 -52.48 32.72 18.22
N ALA A 18 -53.30 31.74 18.54
CA ALA A 18 -52.84 30.48 19.16
C ALA A 18 -52.04 29.69 18.12
N VAL A 19 -50.72 29.59 18.33
CA VAL A 19 -49.86 28.68 17.55
C VAL A 19 -49.86 27.32 18.23
N VAL A 20 -50.50 26.35 17.59
CA VAL A 20 -50.42 24.93 17.95
C VAL A 20 -49.02 24.44 17.55
N MET A 21 -48.12 24.24 18.51
CA MET A 21 -46.83 23.53 18.28
C MET A 21 -47.10 22.04 18.16
N LEU A 22 -47.02 21.55 16.93
CA LEU A 22 -46.83 20.13 16.67
C LEU A 22 -45.40 19.74 17.03
N VAL A 23 -45.22 19.10 18.18
CA VAL A 23 -43.94 18.48 18.56
C VAL A 23 -43.78 17.22 17.70
N GLY A 24 -43.10 17.38 16.58
CA GLY A 24 -42.61 16.25 15.78
C GLY A 24 -41.45 15.57 16.54
N VAL A 25 -41.73 14.43 17.15
CA VAL A 25 -40.68 13.55 17.68
C VAL A 25 -39.96 12.95 16.47
N GLY A 26 -38.91 13.64 16.04
CA GLY A 26 -37.96 13.06 15.07
C GLY A 26 -37.18 11.97 15.75
N LEU A 27 -37.51 10.68 15.45
CA LEU A 27 -36.61 9.57 15.72
C LEU A 27 -35.34 9.79 14.88
N THR A 28 -34.29 10.35 15.46
CA THR A 28 -32.95 10.24 14.92
C THR A 28 -32.50 8.81 15.12
N VAL A 29 -32.60 7.99 14.06
CA VAL A 29 -31.88 6.74 13.99
C VAL A 29 -30.40 7.14 13.96
N ALA A 30 -29.76 7.09 15.12
CA ALA A 30 -28.30 7.11 15.19
C ALA A 30 -27.83 5.84 14.48
N GLY A 31 -27.48 5.98 13.19
CA GLY A 31 -26.80 4.94 12.48
C GLY A 31 -25.49 4.69 13.21
N ASP A 32 -25.37 3.51 13.83
CA ASP A 32 -24.10 3.03 14.37
C ASP A 32 -23.08 3.09 13.24
N ALA A 33 -22.17 4.07 13.31
CA ALA A 33 -21.01 4.09 12.45
C ALA A 33 -20.29 2.75 12.69
N PRO A 34 -20.00 1.95 11.64
CA PRO A 34 -19.33 0.69 11.83
C PRO A 34 -18.06 0.94 12.62
N ALA A 35 -17.90 0.23 13.74
CA ALA A 35 -16.71 0.29 14.57
C ALA A 35 -15.51 0.14 13.63
N ALA A 36 -14.67 1.17 13.57
CA ALA A 36 -13.45 1.14 12.79
C ALA A 36 -12.64 -0.04 13.31
N PHE A 37 -12.66 -1.15 12.59
CA PHE A 37 -11.80 -2.28 12.89
C PHE A 37 -10.37 -1.74 12.92
N ALA A 38 -9.77 -1.72 14.10
CA ALA A 38 -8.35 -1.53 14.24
C ALA A 38 -7.69 -2.73 13.56
N ALA A 39 -7.51 -2.63 12.24
CA ALA A 39 -6.98 -3.72 11.44
C ALA A 39 -5.59 -4.05 11.96
N VAL A 40 -5.46 -5.23 12.54
CA VAL A 40 -4.21 -5.75 13.08
C VAL A 40 -3.23 -5.89 11.91
N GLN A 41 -2.13 -5.17 11.98
CA GLN A 41 -1.06 -5.28 10.97
C GLN A 41 -0.29 -6.58 11.19
N PRO A 42 0.08 -7.33 10.13
CA PRO A 42 1.01 -8.44 10.26
C PRO A 42 2.30 -8.00 10.95
N PRO A 43 2.75 -8.69 12.01
CA PRO A 43 3.95 -8.29 12.75
C PRO A 43 5.21 -8.42 11.91
N GLY A 44 6.16 -7.54 12.12
CA GLY A 44 7.51 -7.63 11.58
C GLY A 44 7.66 -7.28 10.10
N LEU A 45 6.71 -6.56 9.48
CA LEU A 45 6.80 -6.05 8.13
C LEU A 45 6.58 -4.54 8.12
N SER A 46 7.49 -3.80 7.49
CA SER A 46 7.37 -2.35 7.31
C SER A 46 6.34 -2.00 6.25
N HIS A 47 5.86 -0.75 6.25
CA HIS A 47 5.28 -0.15 5.05
C HIS A 47 6.40 0.09 4.04
N PHE A 48 6.05 0.12 2.76
CA PHE A 48 7.00 0.46 1.71
C PHE A 48 6.44 1.58 0.83
N LEU A 49 7.30 2.53 0.51
CA LEU A 49 7.06 3.48 -0.57
C LEU A 49 7.84 2.99 -1.78
N CYS A 50 7.12 2.71 -2.86
CA CYS A 50 7.69 2.12 -4.07
C CYS A 50 7.73 3.15 -5.20
N TYR A 51 8.79 3.07 -5.97
CA TYR A 51 9.16 3.99 -7.04
C TYR A 51 9.36 3.20 -8.33
N ASP A 52 9.11 3.83 -9.46
CA ASP A 52 9.55 3.28 -10.74
C ASP A 52 11.07 3.18 -10.77
N ALA A 53 11.57 2.05 -11.28
CA ALA A 53 12.98 1.73 -11.31
C ALA A 53 13.43 1.27 -12.69
N SER A 54 14.67 1.58 -13.04
CA SER A 54 15.28 1.12 -14.28
C SER A 54 16.80 1.02 -14.12
N THR A 55 17.44 0.25 -14.98
CA THR A 55 18.91 0.29 -15.10
C THR A 55 19.32 1.54 -15.88
N PRO A 56 20.29 2.35 -15.41
CA PRO A 56 20.79 3.49 -16.16
C PRO A 56 21.34 3.06 -17.53
N ALA A 57 21.18 3.91 -18.54
CA ALA A 57 21.71 3.64 -19.87
C ALA A 57 23.24 3.43 -19.83
N GLY A 58 23.73 2.34 -20.44
CA GLY A 58 25.15 1.98 -20.46
C GLY A 58 25.68 1.36 -19.16
N ALA A 59 24.88 1.30 -18.10
CA ALA A 59 25.29 0.60 -16.89
C ALA A 59 25.15 -0.92 -17.06
N PRO A 60 26.05 -1.70 -16.43
CA PRO A 60 25.86 -3.15 -16.37
C PRO A 60 24.60 -3.46 -15.56
N GLY A 61 23.73 -4.30 -16.10
CA GLY A 61 22.59 -4.84 -15.36
C GLY A 61 23.03 -5.77 -14.22
N PHE A 62 22.07 -6.37 -13.55
CA PHE A 62 22.36 -7.36 -12.52
C PHE A 62 23.01 -8.61 -13.14
N PRO A 63 24.24 -8.98 -12.76
CA PRO A 63 25.04 -9.98 -13.48
C PRO A 63 24.54 -11.42 -13.33
N ASN A 64 23.78 -11.72 -12.27
CA ASN A 64 23.38 -13.07 -11.90
C ASN A 64 21.87 -13.29 -11.96
N VAL A 65 21.15 -12.54 -12.80
CA VAL A 65 19.71 -12.78 -13.00
C VAL A 65 19.54 -14.14 -13.69
N PRO A 66 18.90 -15.12 -13.04
CA PRO A 66 18.70 -16.42 -13.67
C PRO A 66 17.63 -16.28 -14.77
N ALA A 67 17.90 -16.85 -15.94
CA ALA A 67 16.92 -16.87 -17.04
C ALA A 67 15.59 -17.51 -16.62
N ARG A 68 15.63 -18.44 -15.66
CA ARG A 68 14.46 -19.11 -15.10
C ARG A 68 14.53 -19.26 -13.59
N VAL A 69 13.39 -18.99 -12.94
CA VAL A 69 13.15 -19.33 -11.52
C VAL A 69 11.91 -20.19 -11.42
N ARG A 70 11.82 -21.00 -10.35
CA ARG A 70 10.55 -21.61 -9.95
C ARG A 70 10.04 -20.91 -8.70
N ILE A 71 8.76 -20.62 -8.69
CA ILE A 71 8.10 -19.86 -7.62
C ILE A 71 7.00 -20.73 -7.02
N LYS A 72 6.93 -20.78 -5.70
CA LYS A 72 5.82 -21.39 -4.97
C LYS A 72 5.31 -20.42 -3.91
N ASN A 73 4.00 -20.20 -3.89
CA ASN A 73 3.32 -19.42 -2.86
C ASN A 73 1.91 -19.97 -2.61
N GLN A 74 1.09 -19.22 -1.90
CA GLN A 74 -0.24 -19.67 -1.50
C GLN A 74 -1.26 -19.77 -2.67
N PHE A 75 -0.96 -19.20 -3.83
CA PHE A 75 -1.83 -19.27 -5.02
C PHE A 75 -1.49 -20.46 -5.93
N ALA A 76 -0.39 -21.14 -5.69
CA ALA A 76 0.06 -22.24 -6.54
C ALA A 76 0.15 -23.55 -5.73
N ALA A 77 -0.59 -24.57 -6.16
CA ALA A 77 -0.49 -25.91 -5.56
C ALA A 77 0.93 -26.50 -5.73
N ALA A 78 1.55 -26.26 -6.89
CA ALA A 78 2.92 -26.65 -7.21
C ALA A 78 3.76 -25.42 -7.58
N ALA A 79 5.08 -25.54 -7.55
CA ALA A 79 5.96 -24.46 -8.00
C ALA A 79 5.83 -24.29 -9.53
N PHE A 80 5.55 -23.07 -9.99
CA PHE A 80 5.51 -22.71 -11.40
C PHE A 80 6.83 -22.09 -11.85
N ALA A 81 7.14 -22.23 -13.13
CA ALA A 81 8.31 -21.62 -13.76
C ALA A 81 7.99 -20.18 -14.21
N ALA A 82 8.94 -19.29 -14.06
CA ALA A 82 8.90 -17.94 -14.58
C ALA A 82 10.25 -17.53 -15.17
N THR A 83 10.25 -16.78 -16.26
CA THR A 83 11.40 -16.02 -16.74
C THR A 83 11.47 -14.70 -16.01
N VAL A 84 12.66 -14.19 -15.73
CA VAL A 84 12.88 -12.93 -15.03
C VAL A 84 13.51 -11.94 -16.02
N ASP A 85 12.90 -10.77 -16.16
CA ASP A 85 13.50 -9.66 -16.90
C ASP A 85 14.70 -9.13 -16.07
N PRO A 86 15.89 -8.96 -16.68
CA PRO A 86 17.06 -8.44 -15.97
C PRO A 86 16.95 -6.96 -15.59
N VAL A 87 15.99 -6.22 -16.14
CA VAL A 87 15.76 -4.81 -15.83
C VAL A 87 14.71 -4.69 -14.73
N PRO A 88 15.05 -4.11 -13.56
CA PRO A 88 14.08 -3.90 -12.50
C PRO A 88 13.04 -2.85 -12.91
N ASN A 89 11.81 -2.99 -12.39
CA ASN A 89 10.73 -2.04 -12.65
C ASN A 89 10.23 -1.29 -11.40
N LEU A 90 10.55 -1.77 -10.20
CA LEU A 90 10.16 -1.12 -8.95
C LEU A 90 11.28 -1.22 -7.91
N HIS A 91 11.55 -0.10 -7.23
CA HIS A 91 12.39 -0.02 -6.05
C HIS A 91 11.52 0.41 -4.86
N CYS A 92 11.46 -0.39 -3.80
CA CYS A 92 10.61 -0.13 -2.65
C CYS A 92 11.45 0.11 -1.39
N ASN A 93 11.36 1.30 -0.85
CA ASN A 93 11.99 1.67 0.42
C ASN A 93 11.07 1.35 1.60
N PRO A 94 11.58 0.78 2.69
CA PRO A 94 10.85 0.78 3.95
C PRO A 94 10.52 2.22 4.35
N ALA A 95 9.27 2.44 4.78
CA ALA A 95 8.77 3.77 5.05
C ALA A 95 8.07 3.86 6.42
N LYS A 96 8.31 4.97 7.12
CA LYS A 96 7.51 5.41 8.25
C LYS A 96 6.22 6.02 7.69
N LYS A 97 5.06 5.54 8.14
CA LYS A 97 3.77 6.10 7.77
C LYS A 97 3.16 6.87 8.95
N ILE A 98 2.63 8.05 8.66
CA ILE A 98 1.97 8.93 9.62
C ILE A 98 0.58 9.21 9.08
N VAL A 99 -0.44 9.03 9.90
CA VAL A 99 -1.83 9.31 9.56
C VAL A 99 -2.46 10.21 10.62
N GLN A 100 -3.37 11.07 10.21
CA GLN A 100 -4.20 11.82 11.14
C GLN A 100 -5.31 10.91 11.66
N THR A 101 -5.60 10.98 12.97
CA THR A 101 -6.73 10.30 13.59
C THR A 101 -7.98 11.15 13.50
N ALA A 102 -9.14 10.52 13.58
CA ALA A 102 -10.43 11.23 13.59
C ALA A 102 -10.56 12.24 14.76
N THR A 103 -9.78 12.06 15.83
CA THR A 103 -9.76 12.96 17.01
C THR A 103 -8.74 14.10 16.88
N GLY A 104 -8.15 14.31 15.69
CA GLY A 104 -7.18 15.38 15.42
C GLY A 104 -5.74 15.08 15.84
N GLY A 105 -5.46 13.90 16.41
CA GLY A 105 -4.11 13.44 16.72
C GLY A 105 -3.41 12.81 15.51
N THR A 106 -2.18 12.33 15.73
CA THR A 106 -1.42 11.58 14.71
C THR A 106 -1.08 10.18 15.22
N LYS A 107 -1.17 9.18 14.32
CA LYS A 107 -0.67 7.83 14.57
C LYS A 107 0.51 7.54 13.66
N THR A 108 1.62 7.15 14.26
CA THR A 108 2.86 6.83 13.53
C THR A 108 3.09 5.32 13.51
N TYR A 109 3.42 4.81 12.32
CA TYR A 109 3.84 3.44 12.09
C TYR A 109 5.31 3.45 11.72
N PRO A 110 6.22 3.00 12.59
CA PRO A 110 7.65 3.09 12.37
C PRO A 110 8.14 2.10 11.31
N MET A 111 9.32 2.34 10.75
CA MET A 111 10.07 1.34 9.99
C MET A 111 10.62 0.28 10.95
N ILE A 112 10.41 -1.00 10.64
CA ILE A 112 10.91 -2.11 11.45
C ILE A 112 12.33 -2.49 11.02
N HIS A 113 12.58 -2.53 9.72
CA HIS A 113 13.87 -2.86 9.11
C HIS A 113 14.27 -1.77 8.12
N PRO A 114 14.83 -0.64 8.57
CA PRO A 114 15.03 0.54 7.72
C PRO A 114 16.07 0.37 6.61
N LYS A 115 16.87 -0.69 6.66
CA LYS A 115 17.88 -1.01 5.63
C LYS A 115 17.46 -2.13 4.67
N SER A 116 16.28 -2.74 4.88
CA SER A 116 15.80 -3.86 4.07
C SER A 116 14.83 -3.36 3.00
N HIS A 117 15.31 -3.20 1.79
CA HIS A 117 14.57 -2.72 0.63
C HIS A 117 14.06 -3.91 -0.20
N LEU A 118 13.12 -3.64 -1.12
CA LEU A 118 12.73 -4.58 -2.16
C LEU A 118 13.09 -3.99 -3.52
N LEU A 119 13.71 -4.80 -4.37
CA LEU A 119 13.86 -4.52 -5.78
C LEU A 119 13.07 -5.57 -6.56
N CYS A 120 12.16 -5.10 -7.41
CA CYS A 120 11.26 -5.96 -8.15
C CYS A 120 11.65 -6.02 -9.62
N PHE A 121 11.59 -7.23 -10.15
CA PHE A 121 11.89 -7.56 -11.54
C PHE A 121 10.63 -8.08 -12.21
N PRO A 122 10.28 -7.63 -13.41
CA PRO A 122 9.18 -8.21 -14.17
C PRO A 122 9.41 -9.70 -14.40
N ILE A 123 8.33 -10.47 -14.34
CA ILE A 123 8.37 -11.90 -14.66
C ILE A 123 7.32 -12.25 -15.68
N THR A 124 7.62 -13.24 -16.51
CA THR A 124 6.68 -13.91 -17.40
C THR A 124 6.52 -15.35 -16.97
N ALA A 125 5.30 -15.77 -16.67
CA ALA A 125 4.94 -17.12 -16.28
C ALA A 125 3.81 -17.66 -17.16
N GLY A 126 3.66 -18.98 -17.21
CA GLY A 126 2.46 -19.58 -17.79
C GLY A 126 1.21 -19.19 -16.97
N THR A 127 0.04 -19.32 -17.59
CA THR A 127 -1.23 -19.00 -16.95
C THR A 127 -1.40 -19.71 -15.59
N GLN A 128 -1.70 -18.94 -14.58
CA GLN A 128 -1.99 -19.41 -13.22
C GLN A 128 -3.49 -19.33 -12.94
N PRO A 129 -4.03 -20.15 -12.02
CA PRO A 129 -5.41 -20.04 -11.59
C PRO A 129 -5.72 -18.63 -11.06
N THR A 130 -6.88 -18.10 -11.41
CA THR A 130 -7.41 -16.87 -10.84
C THR A 130 -7.96 -17.13 -9.45
N HIS A 131 -7.72 -16.21 -8.52
CA HIS A 131 -8.19 -16.32 -7.14
C HIS A 131 -8.96 -15.07 -6.75
N THR A 132 -10.01 -15.26 -5.95
CA THR A 132 -10.61 -14.16 -5.19
C THR A 132 -10.12 -14.25 -3.75
N VAL A 133 -9.75 -13.14 -3.19
CA VAL A 133 -9.20 -13.06 -1.83
C VAL A 133 -9.88 -11.95 -1.04
N THR A 134 -10.08 -12.17 0.25
CA THR A 134 -10.33 -11.08 1.20
C THR A 134 -8.99 -10.58 1.70
N VAL A 135 -8.71 -9.30 1.54
CA VAL A 135 -7.51 -8.64 2.06
C VAL A 135 -7.93 -7.61 3.10
N SER A 136 -7.25 -7.59 4.24
CA SER A 136 -7.46 -6.61 5.31
C SER A 136 -6.16 -5.97 5.75
N ASN A 137 -6.20 -4.67 5.99
CA ASN A 137 -5.09 -3.87 6.52
C ASN A 137 -5.61 -2.64 7.27
N GLN A 138 -4.74 -1.69 7.56
CA GLN A 138 -5.07 -0.48 8.31
C GLN A 138 -6.06 0.45 7.61
N PHE A 139 -6.31 0.29 6.32
CA PHE A 139 -7.30 1.08 5.57
C PHE A 139 -8.67 0.40 5.48
N GLY A 140 -8.81 -0.82 6.00
CA GLY A 140 -10.04 -1.59 5.98
C GLY A 140 -9.87 -2.97 5.36
N SER A 141 -10.92 -3.46 4.70
CA SER A 141 -10.96 -4.77 4.08
C SER A 141 -11.69 -4.71 2.73
N ALA A 142 -11.30 -5.56 1.79
CA ALA A 142 -12.03 -5.74 0.54
C ALA A 142 -11.80 -7.14 -0.04
N ASN A 143 -12.74 -7.57 -0.88
CA ASN A 143 -12.56 -8.73 -1.74
C ASN A 143 -11.94 -8.29 -3.05
N LEU A 144 -10.84 -8.93 -3.42
CA LEU A 144 -10.06 -8.62 -4.62
C LEU A 144 -9.93 -9.84 -5.52
N VAL A 145 -10.04 -9.63 -6.82
CA VAL A 145 -9.65 -10.61 -7.84
C VAL A 145 -8.16 -10.46 -8.09
N VAL A 146 -7.45 -11.56 -8.08
CA VAL A 146 -5.99 -11.62 -8.28
C VAL A 146 -5.69 -12.05 -9.70
N GLY A 147 -4.95 -11.22 -10.44
CA GLY A 147 -4.53 -11.50 -11.82
C GLY A 147 -3.30 -12.42 -11.91
N GLN A 148 -2.62 -12.39 -13.05
CA GLN A 148 -1.42 -13.19 -13.29
C GLN A 148 -0.20 -12.60 -12.56
N PRO A 149 0.81 -13.43 -12.18
CA PRO A 149 2.02 -12.94 -11.53
C PRO A 149 2.80 -12.00 -12.48
N GLN A 150 3.17 -10.82 -11.99
CA GLN A 150 3.83 -9.79 -12.80
C GLN A 150 5.25 -9.47 -12.37
N SER A 151 5.58 -9.59 -11.08
CA SER A 151 6.90 -9.23 -10.58
C SER A 151 7.38 -10.17 -9.49
N LEU A 152 8.69 -10.41 -9.47
CA LEU A 152 9.41 -11.05 -8.38
C LEU A 152 10.23 -9.98 -7.65
N CYS A 153 9.91 -9.73 -6.39
CA CYS A 153 10.62 -8.76 -5.55
C CYS A 153 11.59 -9.47 -4.62
N LEU A 154 12.82 -8.99 -4.61
CA LEU A 154 13.91 -9.54 -3.82
C LEU A 154 14.29 -8.62 -2.67
N PRO A 155 14.57 -9.15 -1.48
CA PRO A 155 15.27 -8.40 -0.44
C PRO A 155 16.58 -7.83 -0.99
N THR A 156 16.74 -6.52 -0.83
CA THR A 156 17.81 -5.75 -1.46
C THR A 156 18.45 -4.80 -0.45
N TRP A 157 19.76 -4.73 -0.42
CA TRP A 157 20.49 -3.63 0.18
C TRP A 157 20.56 -2.49 -0.81
N LYS A 158 20.48 -1.28 -0.28
CA LYS A 158 20.65 -0.05 -1.05
C LYS A 158 21.72 0.81 -0.42
N ASN A 159 22.57 1.38 -1.24
CA ASN A 159 23.49 2.41 -0.81
C ASN A 159 23.54 3.56 -1.84
N LEU A 160 23.81 4.76 -1.35
CA LEU A 160 23.99 5.95 -2.19
C LEU A 160 25.46 6.19 -2.54
N THR A 161 26.41 5.70 -1.74
CA THR A 161 27.83 6.11 -1.82
C THR A 161 28.84 4.99 -1.72
N ALA A 162 28.49 3.80 -1.24
CA ALA A 162 29.43 2.70 -1.04
C ALA A 162 28.80 1.36 -1.44
N PRO A 163 29.61 0.34 -1.81
CA PRO A 163 29.11 -0.99 -2.11
C PRO A 163 28.31 -1.55 -0.91
N PRO A 164 27.07 -2.02 -1.13
CA PRO A 164 26.28 -2.64 -0.07
C PRO A 164 26.83 -4.02 0.31
N PRO A 165 26.43 -4.58 1.48
CA PRO A 165 26.80 -5.93 1.88
C PRO A 165 26.34 -6.98 0.88
N THR A 166 27.11 -8.05 0.72
CA THR A 166 26.78 -9.17 -0.21
C THR A 166 25.75 -10.15 0.34
N VAL A 167 25.47 -10.12 1.64
CA VAL A 167 24.46 -10.97 2.28
C VAL A 167 23.06 -10.38 2.12
N GLN A 168 22.05 -11.24 2.04
CA GLN A 168 20.66 -10.79 1.94
C GLN A 168 20.27 -9.97 3.18
N PRO A 169 19.50 -8.85 3.03
CA PRO A 169 18.95 -8.10 4.16
C PRO A 169 18.10 -8.99 5.07
N PRO A 170 18.25 -8.88 6.40
CA PRO A 170 17.47 -9.68 7.32
C PRO A 170 16.00 -9.24 7.37
N GLY A 171 15.13 -10.17 7.77
CA GLY A 171 13.73 -9.90 8.13
C GLY A 171 12.78 -9.62 6.97
N LEU A 172 13.22 -9.82 5.73
CA LEU A 172 12.41 -9.60 4.54
C LEU A 172 12.43 -10.83 3.64
N ASP A 173 11.24 -11.24 3.19
CA ASP A 173 11.06 -12.39 2.31
C ASP A 173 11.11 -11.97 0.82
N HIS A 174 11.19 -12.96 -0.06
CA HIS A 174 10.87 -12.76 -1.47
C HIS A 174 9.35 -12.63 -1.64
N PHE A 175 8.91 -11.74 -2.52
CA PHE A 175 7.50 -11.57 -2.85
C PHE A 175 7.26 -11.81 -4.33
N THR A 176 6.14 -12.44 -4.64
CA THR A 176 5.57 -12.39 -5.99
C THR A 176 4.38 -11.46 -5.96
N CYS A 177 4.39 -10.44 -6.83
CA CYS A 177 3.34 -9.44 -6.91
C CYS A 177 2.41 -9.73 -8.09
N TYR A 178 1.12 -9.58 -7.83
CA TYR A 178 0.01 -9.82 -8.72
C TYR A 178 -0.81 -8.55 -8.85
N PRO A 179 -1.28 -8.17 -10.03
CA PRO A 179 -2.26 -7.10 -10.14
C PRO A 179 -3.56 -7.53 -9.45
N VAL A 180 -4.26 -6.58 -8.89
CA VAL A 180 -5.56 -6.82 -8.26
C VAL A 180 -6.56 -5.76 -8.68
N ASP A 181 -7.83 -6.21 -8.76
CA ASP A 181 -9.00 -5.36 -8.93
C ASP A 181 -10.05 -5.73 -7.88
N TYR A 182 -10.99 -4.82 -7.60
CA TYR A 182 -12.11 -5.14 -6.73
C TYR A 182 -12.96 -6.27 -7.31
N ALA A 183 -13.34 -7.23 -6.48
CA ALA A 183 -14.25 -8.29 -6.91
C ALA A 183 -15.63 -7.70 -7.22
N PRO A 184 -16.24 -8.05 -8.37
CA PRO A 184 -17.55 -7.53 -8.75
C PRO A 184 -18.63 -7.78 -7.68
N GLY A 185 -19.50 -6.79 -7.47
CA GLY A 185 -20.63 -6.91 -6.54
C GLY A 185 -20.27 -6.91 -5.05
N THR A 186 -19.00 -6.76 -4.69
CA THR A 186 -18.58 -6.70 -3.29
C THR A 186 -18.25 -5.26 -2.88
N PRO A 187 -18.80 -4.78 -1.75
CA PRO A 187 -18.45 -3.44 -1.27
C PRO A 187 -16.99 -3.40 -0.83
N SER A 188 -16.28 -2.35 -1.23
CA SER A 188 -14.97 -2.03 -0.67
C SER A 188 -15.15 -1.26 0.63
N THR A 189 -14.47 -1.70 1.68
CA THR A 189 -14.37 -0.96 2.93
C THR A 189 -13.00 -0.30 3.11
N PHE A 190 -12.15 -0.31 2.06
CA PHE A 190 -10.91 0.46 2.11
C PHE A 190 -11.21 1.95 2.12
N GLN A 191 -10.83 2.59 3.20
CA GLN A 191 -10.97 4.02 3.42
C GLN A 191 -9.61 4.60 3.82
N PRO A 192 -8.72 4.85 2.85
CA PRO A 192 -7.47 5.52 3.16
C PRO A 192 -7.77 6.88 3.81
N PRO A 193 -7.19 7.16 4.99
CA PRO A 193 -7.43 8.45 5.64
C PRO A 193 -6.87 9.59 4.80
N ALA A 194 -7.52 10.75 4.83
CA ALA A 194 -6.93 11.97 4.31
C ALA A 194 -5.65 12.30 5.09
N GLY A 195 -4.68 12.95 4.41
CA GLY A 195 -3.47 13.43 5.08
C GLY A 195 -2.48 12.34 5.47
N VAL A 196 -2.42 11.23 4.73
CA VAL A 196 -1.34 10.26 4.85
C VAL A 196 -0.01 10.93 4.50
N ARG A 197 0.95 10.81 5.40
CA ARG A 197 2.34 11.25 5.17
C ARG A 197 3.28 10.06 5.33
N VAL A 198 4.28 10.00 4.47
CA VAL A 198 5.29 8.93 4.52
C VAL A 198 6.69 9.53 4.54
N GLN A 199 7.59 8.83 5.20
CA GLN A 199 9.01 9.18 5.25
C GLN A 199 9.82 7.93 5.02
N ASP A 200 10.69 7.99 4.03
CA ASP A 200 11.70 6.99 3.74
C ASP A 200 13.07 7.65 3.56
N GLN A 201 14.04 6.95 2.99
CA GLN A 201 15.38 7.48 2.78
C GLN A 201 15.47 8.59 1.71
N PHE A 202 14.46 8.69 0.82
CA PHE A 202 14.40 9.74 -0.19
C PHE A 202 13.61 10.97 0.27
N SER A 203 12.89 10.86 1.38
CA SER A 203 12.06 11.94 1.92
C SER A 203 12.92 12.89 2.76
N SER A 204 13.53 13.88 2.14
CA SER A 204 14.30 14.94 2.83
C SER A 204 13.70 16.31 2.48
N PRO A 205 13.50 17.21 3.45
CA PRO A 205 13.91 17.17 4.87
C PRO A 205 12.91 16.49 5.82
N GLY A 206 11.85 15.85 5.37
CA GLY A 206 10.87 15.23 6.26
C GLY A 206 9.78 14.45 5.54
N PRO A 207 8.72 14.04 6.25
CA PRO A 207 7.64 13.25 5.67
C PRO A 207 6.93 13.99 4.54
N VAL A 208 6.72 13.31 3.41
CA VAL A 208 5.98 13.82 2.25
C VAL A 208 4.50 13.41 2.34
N ALA A 209 3.61 14.28 1.90
CA ALA A 209 2.20 13.95 1.76
C ALA A 209 1.98 13.02 0.56
N VAL A 210 1.14 12.01 0.73
CA VAL A 210 0.73 11.12 -0.35
C VAL A 210 -0.79 11.03 -0.39
N GLN A 211 -1.36 11.12 -1.58
CA GLN A 211 -2.75 10.78 -1.80
C GLN A 211 -2.79 9.28 -2.15
N VAL A 212 -3.47 8.50 -1.32
CA VAL A 212 -3.65 7.06 -1.53
C VAL A 212 -4.91 6.86 -2.37
N LEU A 213 -4.77 6.09 -3.45
CA LEU A 213 -5.84 5.82 -4.40
C LEU A 213 -6.37 4.38 -4.22
N GLN A 214 -6.54 3.64 -5.29
CA GLN A 214 -7.06 2.28 -5.27
C GLN A 214 -5.96 1.23 -5.07
N PRO A 215 -6.31 0.03 -4.55
CA PRO A 215 -5.38 -1.10 -4.54
C PRO A 215 -5.03 -1.51 -5.98
N ARG A 216 -3.77 -1.83 -6.22
CA ARG A 216 -3.26 -2.15 -7.55
C ARG A 216 -2.47 -3.45 -7.60
N ALA A 217 -1.75 -3.80 -6.53
CA ALA A 217 -0.97 -5.02 -6.49
C ALA A 217 -1.01 -5.70 -5.12
N LEU A 218 -1.10 -7.01 -5.13
CA LEU A 218 -0.96 -7.86 -3.94
C LEU A 218 0.34 -8.65 -4.05
N CYS A 219 1.28 -8.37 -3.15
CA CYS A 219 2.54 -9.10 -3.08
C CYS A 219 2.49 -10.14 -1.99
N VAL A 220 2.69 -11.41 -2.37
CA VAL A 220 2.61 -12.55 -1.46
C VAL A 220 4.01 -13.13 -1.22
N PRO A 221 4.34 -13.49 0.05
CA PRO A 221 5.58 -14.16 0.35
C PRO A 221 5.71 -15.44 -0.44
N SER A 222 6.86 -15.62 -1.06
CA SER A 222 7.07 -16.70 -2.03
C SER A 222 8.37 -17.45 -1.79
N THR A 223 8.34 -18.77 -1.92
CA THR A 223 9.56 -19.57 -2.06
C THR A 223 10.10 -19.36 -3.47
N LYS A 224 11.29 -18.79 -3.57
CA LYS A 224 12.06 -18.71 -4.81
C LYS A 224 12.97 -19.95 -4.90
N ILE A 225 13.02 -20.59 -6.07
CA ILE A 225 13.83 -21.77 -6.33
C ILE A 225 14.69 -21.51 -7.57
N VAL A 226 16.01 -21.61 -7.42
CA VAL A 226 16.99 -21.47 -8.51
C VAL A 226 17.83 -22.74 -8.54
N GLY A 227 17.72 -23.53 -9.60
CA GLY A 227 18.26 -24.89 -9.64
C GLY A 227 17.70 -25.74 -8.49
N THR A 228 18.58 -26.24 -7.62
CA THR A 228 18.22 -27.02 -6.42
C THR A 228 18.04 -26.16 -5.17
N LYS A 229 18.50 -24.90 -5.19
CA LYS A 229 18.50 -24.01 -4.02
C LYS A 229 17.13 -23.38 -3.81
N LYS A 230 16.59 -23.53 -2.59
CA LYS A 230 15.29 -23.02 -2.17
C LYS A 230 15.47 -21.89 -1.17
N TYR A 231 14.66 -20.85 -1.29
CA TYR A 231 14.59 -19.70 -0.39
C TYR A 231 13.14 -19.54 0.10
N PRO A 232 12.74 -20.30 1.14
CA PRO A 232 11.38 -20.23 1.67
C PRO A 232 11.16 -18.92 2.45
N PRO A 233 9.90 -18.43 2.50
CA PRO A 233 9.58 -17.26 3.30
C PRO A 233 9.62 -17.60 4.79
N ALA A 234 10.18 -16.68 5.60
CA ALA A 234 10.17 -16.76 7.06
C ALA A 234 8.81 -16.31 7.64
N LYS A 235 8.09 -15.45 6.91
CA LYS A 235 6.81 -14.86 7.32
C LYS A 235 5.71 -15.12 6.27
N PRO A 236 5.26 -16.36 6.05
CA PRO A 236 4.40 -16.73 4.93
C PRO A 236 2.99 -16.09 4.96
N ARG A 237 2.60 -15.43 6.07
CA ARG A 237 1.32 -14.73 6.23
C ARG A 237 1.43 -13.21 6.16
N ALA A 238 2.63 -12.65 6.02
CA ALA A 238 2.86 -11.21 5.96
C ALA A 238 2.85 -10.74 4.51
N HIS A 239 1.68 -10.40 4.00
CA HIS A 239 1.47 -9.89 2.64
C HIS A 239 1.63 -8.38 2.58
N LEU A 240 1.83 -7.84 1.37
CA LEU A 240 1.76 -6.41 1.08
C LEU A 240 0.63 -6.15 0.11
N LEU A 241 -0.30 -5.27 0.45
CA LEU A 241 -1.24 -4.68 -0.50
C LEU A 241 -0.74 -3.30 -0.88
N CYS A 242 -0.50 -3.10 -2.16
CA CYS A 242 0.05 -1.88 -2.71
C CYS A 242 -1.08 -1.05 -3.36
N PHE A 243 -1.15 0.21 -2.99
CA PHE A 243 -2.10 1.18 -3.49
C PHE A 243 -1.39 2.16 -4.41
N ASP A 244 -2.01 2.53 -5.52
CA ASP A 244 -1.55 3.67 -6.30
C ASP A 244 -1.49 4.90 -5.42
N VAL A 245 -0.47 5.74 -5.60
CA VAL A 245 -0.34 7.00 -4.88
C VAL A 245 0.04 8.12 -5.83
N THR A 246 -0.42 9.33 -5.49
CA THR A 246 0.08 10.57 -6.06
C THR A 246 0.98 11.24 -5.03
N ALA A 247 2.23 11.47 -5.39
CA ALA A 247 3.22 12.18 -4.58
C ALA A 247 4.21 12.91 -5.48
N THR A 248 4.94 13.87 -4.91
CA THR A 248 6.00 14.57 -5.64
C THR A 248 7.10 13.57 -6.02
N PRO A 249 7.50 13.49 -7.29
CA PRO A 249 8.60 12.64 -7.73
C PRO A 249 9.91 13.01 -7.02
N PHE A 250 10.72 12.02 -6.69
CA PHE A 250 12.06 12.22 -6.16
C PHE A 250 13.05 11.36 -6.97
N PRO A 251 13.57 11.89 -8.07
CA PRO A 251 14.55 11.17 -8.88
C PRO A 251 15.84 10.96 -8.10
N SER A 252 16.35 9.75 -8.11
CA SER A 252 17.61 9.37 -7.46
C SER A 252 18.29 8.26 -8.24
N SER A 253 19.59 8.10 -8.03
CA SER A 253 20.35 6.94 -8.47
C SER A 253 20.96 6.26 -7.26
N VAL A 254 20.85 4.95 -7.18
CA VAL A 254 21.30 4.15 -6.05
C VAL A 254 22.10 2.94 -6.55
N LEU A 255 22.95 2.40 -5.70
CA LEU A 255 23.60 1.12 -5.93
C LEU A 255 22.86 0.05 -5.13
N ASP A 256 22.19 -0.84 -5.81
CA ASP A 256 21.44 -1.95 -5.22
C ASP A 256 22.24 -3.25 -5.27
N GLN A 257 22.16 -4.03 -4.19
CA GLN A 257 22.76 -5.33 -4.03
C GLN A 257 21.72 -6.33 -3.53
N ASN A 258 21.52 -7.40 -4.29
CA ASN A 258 20.67 -8.53 -3.90
C ASN A 258 21.27 -9.86 -4.40
N GLN A 259 20.49 -10.93 -4.39
CA GLN A 259 20.94 -12.25 -4.84
C GLN A 259 21.27 -12.33 -6.34
N PHE A 260 20.85 -11.35 -7.13
CA PHE A 260 21.19 -11.25 -8.55
C PHE A 260 22.48 -10.46 -8.80
N GLY A 261 23.13 -9.99 -7.74
CA GLY A 261 24.37 -9.22 -7.81
C GLY A 261 24.14 -7.75 -7.45
N SER A 262 25.04 -6.90 -7.93
CA SER A 262 25.01 -5.46 -7.71
C SER A 262 24.86 -4.70 -9.02
N SER A 263 24.05 -3.67 -9.04
CA SER A 263 23.87 -2.79 -10.21
C SER A 263 23.38 -1.41 -9.77
N PRO A 264 23.81 -0.34 -10.47
CA PRO A 264 23.16 0.95 -10.30
C PRO A 264 21.72 0.89 -10.80
N VAL A 265 20.84 1.59 -10.11
CA VAL A 265 19.40 1.67 -10.40
C VAL A 265 18.97 3.13 -10.37
N ASN A 266 18.33 3.59 -11.43
CA ASN A 266 17.61 4.85 -11.45
C ASN A 266 16.27 4.67 -10.82
N VAL A 267 15.93 5.54 -9.89
CA VAL A 267 14.65 5.62 -9.19
C VAL A 267 13.99 6.92 -9.58
N THR A 268 12.75 6.87 -10.05
CA THR A 268 12.08 8.05 -10.63
C THR A 268 10.77 8.37 -9.91
N GLY A 269 9.62 8.14 -10.53
CA GLY A 269 8.32 8.51 -9.97
C GLY A 269 7.89 7.64 -8.79
N THR A 270 7.24 8.24 -7.80
CA THR A 270 6.54 7.50 -6.75
C THR A 270 5.33 6.80 -7.35
N ARG A 271 5.17 5.51 -7.09
CA ARG A 271 4.12 4.69 -7.71
C ARG A 271 3.16 4.09 -6.71
N PHE A 272 3.68 3.41 -5.67
CA PHE A 272 2.85 2.69 -4.73
C PHE A 272 3.18 3.02 -3.28
N LEU A 273 2.15 2.99 -2.42
CA LEU A 273 2.29 2.78 -0.99
C LEU A 273 1.82 1.36 -0.65
N CYS A 274 2.73 0.50 -0.21
CA CYS A 274 2.45 -0.88 0.14
C CYS A 274 2.29 -1.04 1.66
N LEU A 275 1.18 -1.64 2.08
CA LEU A 275 0.84 -1.85 3.47
C LEU A 275 0.94 -3.32 3.84
N PRO A 276 1.52 -3.65 5.02
CA PRO A 276 1.37 -4.96 5.61
C PRO A 276 -0.10 -5.35 5.71
N SER A 277 -0.46 -6.51 5.18
CA SER A 277 -1.84 -6.95 5.02
C SER A 277 -2.00 -8.43 5.34
N PHE A 278 -3.15 -8.81 5.90
CA PHE A 278 -3.61 -10.18 5.97
C PHE A 278 -4.41 -10.53 4.72
N LYS A 279 -4.35 -11.79 4.32
CA LYS A 279 -5.05 -12.30 3.16
C LYS A 279 -5.68 -13.66 3.47
N THR A 280 -6.93 -13.86 3.03
CA THR A 280 -7.62 -15.16 3.02
C THR A 280 -8.12 -15.43 1.60
N ILE A 281 -7.87 -16.64 1.09
CA ILE A 281 -8.40 -17.07 -0.21
C ILE A 281 -9.88 -17.42 -0.01
N ILE A 282 -10.74 -16.87 -0.85
CA ILE A 282 -12.16 -17.23 -0.89
C ILE A 282 -12.29 -18.52 -1.73
N PRO A 283 -12.80 -19.61 -1.18
CA PRO A 283 -13.02 -20.82 -1.95
C PRO A 283 -13.94 -20.53 -3.14
N THR A 284 -13.59 -21.01 -4.32
CA THR A 284 -14.54 -21.03 -5.45
C THR A 284 -15.64 -22.02 -5.09
N PRO A 285 -16.92 -21.67 -5.23
CA PRO A 285 -18.00 -22.65 -5.08
C PRO A 285 -17.70 -23.86 -5.97
N SER A 286 -17.64 -25.04 -5.38
CA SER A 286 -17.62 -26.29 -6.15
C SER A 286 -18.94 -26.37 -6.90
N GLY A 287 -18.91 -26.15 -8.22
CA GLY A 287 -20.05 -26.38 -9.10
C GLY A 287 -20.45 -27.85 -9.13
#